data_6a296439ff295629bff7e7e54f4c2d3d
#
_entry.id   6a296439ff295629bff7e7e54f4c2d3d
#
_cell.length_a   1.000
_cell.length_b   1.000
_cell.length_c   1.000
_cell.angle_alpha   90.00
_cell.angle_beta   90.00
_cell.angle_gamma   90.00
#
_symmetry.space_group_name_H-M   'P 1'
#
loop_
_entity.id
_entity.type
_entity.pdbx_description
1 polymer ?
#
loop_
_entity_poly.entity_id
_entity_poly.type
_entity_poly.pdbx_seq_one_letter_code
_entity_poly.pdbx_strand_id
1 'polypeptide(L)'
;MFLKDFSFELPEDLIAVKPVFPRDSSKLLILKSLNSYQNCLFSDICDYLLPGDLLVVNNTRVNASKIIGLKKTTKSKIEFTFISNEKNGIWLCFALPGKKVSIGNLFVFKDVEGKVINKDKEKIYIDFGTKNNEFTSILKSFGEITLPPYISKLRKFEDQDNEDYQTIYAQKRG
;
A
#
# COMPACT_ATOMS: atom_id res chain seq x y z
N MET A 1 14.72 22.10 17.30
CA MET A 1 13.42 21.51 16.98
C MET A 1 13.51 20.03 17.27
N PHE A 2 12.74 19.51 18.22
CA PHE A 2 12.75 18.11 18.63
C PHE A 2 11.47 17.41 18.18
N LEU A 3 11.48 16.11 17.99
CA LEU A 3 10.29 15.33 17.58
C LEU A 3 9.11 15.54 18.54
N LYS A 4 9.38 15.68 19.84
CA LYS A 4 8.36 15.96 20.86
C LYS A 4 7.60 17.28 20.64
N ASP A 5 8.21 18.26 19.94
CA ASP A 5 7.58 19.56 19.67
C ASP A 5 6.41 19.43 18.67
N PHE A 6 6.30 18.27 17.98
CA PHE A 6 5.23 17.90 17.05
C PHE A 6 4.25 16.86 17.63
N SER A 7 4.45 16.47 18.90
CA SER A 7 3.59 15.49 19.55
C SER A 7 2.29 16.15 20.01
N PHE A 8 1.15 15.59 19.61
CA PHE A 8 -0.16 16.02 20.05
C PHE A 8 -1.11 14.81 20.12
N GLU A 9 -2.18 14.93 20.87
CA GLU A 9 -3.27 13.95 20.87
C GLU A 9 -4.10 14.12 19.59
N LEU A 10 -4.14 13.04 18.78
CA LEU A 10 -5.00 12.97 17.60
C LEU A 10 -6.18 12.05 17.92
N PRO A 11 -7.42 12.57 18.07
CA PRO A 11 -8.59 11.74 18.24
C PRO A 11 -8.82 10.81 17.03
N GLU A 12 -9.14 9.54 17.28
CA GLU A 12 -9.29 8.54 16.20
C GLU A 12 -10.45 8.86 15.24
N ASP A 13 -11.51 9.51 15.74
CA ASP A 13 -12.66 9.94 14.94
C ASP A 13 -12.34 11.07 13.94
N LEU A 14 -11.22 11.75 14.12
CA LEU A 14 -10.72 12.75 13.15
C LEU A 14 -9.88 12.14 12.03
N ILE A 15 -9.58 10.85 12.09
CA ILE A 15 -8.84 10.14 11.03
C ILE A 15 -9.84 9.69 9.96
N ALA A 16 -9.77 10.30 8.77
CA ALA A 16 -10.58 9.87 7.64
C ALA A 16 -10.19 8.46 7.20
N VAL A 17 -11.16 7.54 7.18
CA VAL A 17 -10.94 6.14 6.78
C VAL A 17 -11.29 5.89 5.32
N LYS A 18 -11.94 6.83 4.65
CA LYS A 18 -12.28 6.83 3.22
C LYS A 18 -12.09 8.24 2.64
N PRO A 19 -11.76 8.36 1.35
CA PRO A 19 -11.72 9.66 0.70
C PRO A 19 -13.14 10.24 0.60
N VAL A 20 -13.22 11.56 0.50
CA VAL A 20 -14.46 12.25 0.16
C VAL A 20 -14.74 12.13 -1.34
N PHE A 21 -16.00 12.23 -1.73
CA PHE A 21 -16.38 12.23 -3.15
C PHE A 21 -17.29 13.44 -3.46
N PRO A 22 -17.01 14.18 -4.53
CA PRO A 22 -15.85 14.08 -5.43
C PRO A 22 -14.52 14.35 -4.70
N ARG A 23 -13.40 13.84 -5.23
CA ARG A 23 -12.09 13.84 -4.54
C ARG A 23 -11.55 15.24 -4.23
N ASP A 24 -11.87 16.22 -5.06
CA ASP A 24 -11.48 17.63 -4.94
C ASP A 24 -12.32 18.41 -3.92
N SER A 25 -13.40 17.82 -3.39
CA SER A 25 -14.13 18.39 -2.24
C SER A 25 -13.46 18.11 -0.89
N SER A 26 -12.26 17.54 -0.88
CA SER A 26 -11.44 17.37 0.32
C SER A 26 -11.07 18.74 0.93
N LYS A 27 -10.98 18.80 2.26
CA LYS A 27 -10.58 20.02 2.97
C LYS A 27 -9.13 20.38 2.66
N LEU A 28 -8.88 21.67 2.44
CA LEU A 28 -7.56 22.25 2.22
C LEU A 28 -7.28 23.29 3.30
N LEU A 29 -6.17 23.15 4.00
CA LEU A 29 -5.68 24.14 4.95
C LEU A 29 -4.58 24.96 4.30
N ILE A 30 -4.79 26.28 4.18
CA ILE A 30 -3.82 27.23 3.64
C ILE A 30 -3.19 28.02 4.79
N LEU A 31 -1.88 27.91 4.95
CA LEU A 31 -1.11 28.69 5.91
C LEU A 31 -0.55 29.94 5.22
N LYS A 32 -1.07 31.13 5.59
CA LYS A 32 -0.59 32.43 5.08
C LYS A 32 0.61 32.94 5.89
N SER A 33 0.64 32.63 7.18
CA SER A 33 1.73 32.94 8.11
C SER A 33 1.63 32.01 9.33
N LEU A 34 2.57 32.11 10.28
CA LEU A 34 2.55 31.29 11.50
C LEU A 34 1.24 31.39 12.31
N ASN A 35 0.54 32.54 12.23
CA ASN A 35 -0.67 32.78 13.00
C ASN A 35 -1.90 33.04 12.11
N SER A 36 -1.81 32.81 10.81
CA SER A 36 -2.91 33.06 9.88
C SER A 36 -3.10 31.88 8.95
N TYR A 37 -4.26 31.24 9.06
CA TYR A 37 -4.64 30.15 8.19
C TYR A 37 -6.05 30.33 7.66
N GLN A 38 -6.36 29.63 6.59
CA GLN A 38 -7.67 29.65 5.95
C GLN A 38 -8.07 28.21 5.61
N ASN A 39 -9.32 27.85 5.90
CA ASN A 39 -9.91 26.59 5.48
C ASN A 39 -10.62 26.78 4.13
N CYS A 40 -10.31 25.92 3.17
CA CYS A 40 -10.85 25.90 1.81
C CYS A 40 -11.18 24.48 1.40
N LEU A 41 -11.65 24.29 0.19
CA LEU A 41 -11.69 22.98 -0.49
C LEU A 41 -10.49 22.83 -1.41
N PHE A 42 -10.13 21.61 -1.71
CA PHE A 42 -9.02 21.34 -2.63
C PHE A 42 -9.30 21.86 -4.05
N SER A 43 -10.58 21.91 -4.45
CA SER A 43 -11.01 22.55 -5.71
C SER A 43 -10.55 24.00 -5.86
N ASP A 44 -10.35 24.70 -4.74
CA ASP A 44 -9.97 26.11 -4.74
C ASP A 44 -8.45 26.32 -4.92
N ILE A 45 -7.66 25.23 -5.02
CA ILE A 45 -6.19 25.30 -5.06
C ILE A 45 -5.66 26.19 -6.20
N CYS A 46 -6.37 26.23 -7.32
CA CYS A 46 -5.98 27.03 -8.49
C CYS A 46 -5.93 28.53 -8.18
N ASP A 47 -6.72 29.02 -7.21
CA ASP A 47 -6.74 30.43 -6.82
C ASP A 47 -5.49 30.85 -6.03
N TYR A 48 -4.70 29.88 -5.61
CA TYR A 48 -3.48 30.07 -4.81
C TYR A 48 -2.19 29.79 -5.58
N LEU A 49 -2.30 29.36 -6.84
CA LEU A 49 -1.15 29.10 -7.72
C LEU A 49 -0.94 30.30 -8.66
N LEU A 50 0.31 30.67 -8.82
CA LEU A 50 0.72 31.80 -9.68
C LEU A 50 1.42 31.29 -10.94
N PRO A 51 1.39 32.05 -12.04
CA PRO A 51 2.20 31.75 -13.20
C PRO A 51 3.69 31.60 -12.83
N GLY A 52 4.27 30.47 -13.15
CA GLY A 52 5.66 30.11 -12.80
C GLY A 52 5.77 29.13 -11.62
N ASP A 53 4.71 28.85 -10.90
CA ASP A 53 4.71 27.80 -9.87
C ASP A 53 4.84 26.42 -10.50
N LEU A 54 5.56 25.53 -9.82
CA LEU A 54 5.72 24.13 -10.23
C LEU A 54 4.92 23.20 -9.31
N LEU A 55 3.87 22.58 -9.86
CA LEU A 55 3.09 21.58 -9.16
C LEU A 55 3.65 20.17 -9.48
N VAL A 56 4.18 19.49 -8.45
CA VAL A 56 4.68 18.12 -8.57
C VAL A 56 3.60 17.15 -8.07
N VAL A 57 3.19 16.22 -8.93
CA VAL A 57 2.16 15.22 -8.62
C VAL A 57 2.70 13.81 -8.80
N ASN A 58 2.18 12.85 -8.02
CA ASN A 58 2.48 11.43 -8.24
C ASN A 58 1.54 10.87 -9.32
N ASN A 59 2.10 10.38 -10.42
CA ASN A 59 1.35 9.75 -11.51
C ASN A 59 1.46 8.22 -11.53
N THR A 60 2.05 7.62 -10.50
CA THR A 60 2.25 6.17 -10.39
C THR A 60 1.03 5.50 -9.72
N ARG A 61 0.50 4.45 -10.36
CA ARG A 61 -0.55 3.60 -9.78
C ARG A 61 0.03 2.70 -8.70
N VAL A 62 -0.71 2.55 -7.62
CA VAL A 62 -0.41 1.56 -6.58
C VAL A 62 -0.80 0.18 -7.09
N ASN A 63 0.12 -0.76 -7.08
CA ASN A 63 -0.16 -2.14 -7.46
C ASN A 63 -0.76 -2.93 -6.30
N ALA A 64 -1.70 -3.82 -6.61
CA ALA A 64 -2.13 -4.84 -5.68
C ALA A 64 -0.95 -5.79 -5.42
N SER A 65 -0.48 -5.82 -4.19
CA SER A 65 0.75 -6.51 -3.81
C SER A 65 0.58 -7.46 -2.63
N LYS A 66 -0.56 -7.38 -1.93
CA LYS A 66 -0.86 -8.18 -0.75
C LYS A 66 -1.74 -9.37 -1.10
N ILE A 67 -1.36 -10.57 -0.68
CA ILE A 67 -2.13 -11.80 -0.88
C ILE A 67 -1.89 -12.79 0.26
N ILE A 68 -2.91 -13.59 0.57
CA ILE A 68 -2.79 -14.67 1.56
C ILE A 68 -2.19 -15.92 0.91
N GLY A 69 -1.10 -16.41 1.50
CA GLY A 69 -0.52 -17.72 1.20
C GLY A 69 -0.87 -18.74 2.29
N LEU A 70 -1.20 -19.96 1.88
CA LEU A 70 -1.42 -21.10 2.77
C LEU A 70 -0.17 -21.92 2.91
N LYS A 71 0.36 -22.07 4.11
CA LYS A 71 1.51 -22.93 4.37
C LYS A 71 1.14 -24.38 4.06
N LYS A 72 1.88 -25.05 3.17
CA LYS A 72 1.51 -26.36 2.65
C LYS A 72 1.36 -27.43 3.75
N THR A 73 2.24 -27.38 4.74
CA THR A 73 2.29 -28.35 5.85
C THR A 73 1.17 -28.16 6.88
N THR A 74 0.93 -26.93 7.32
CA THR A 74 0.03 -26.65 8.46
C THR A 74 -1.28 -25.98 8.04
N LYS A 75 -1.43 -25.62 6.76
CA LYS A 75 -2.57 -24.85 6.23
C LYS A 75 -2.77 -23.50 6.90
N SER A 76 -1.79 -23.03 7.68
CA SER A 76 -1.86 -21.72 8.32
C SER A 76 -1.81 -20.61 7.28
N LYS A 77 -2.67 -19.60 7.47
CA LYS A 77 -2.72 -18.40 6.63
C LYS A 77 -1.61 -17.44 7.02
N ILE A 78 -0.86 -16.99 6.03
CA ILE A 78 0.18 -15.96 6.17
C ILE A 78 -0.14 -14.89 5.13
N GLU A 79 -0.13 -13.64 5.54
CA GLU A 79 -0.24 -12.49 4.65
C GLU A 79 1.13 -12.20 4.06
N PHE A 80 1.21 -12.06 2.74
CA PHE A 80 2.42 -11.68 2.03
C PHE A 80 2.19 -10.37 1.29
N THR A 81 3.16 -9.46 1.38
CA THR A 81 3.22 -8.23 0.57
C THR A 81 4.40 -8.35 -0.37
N PHE A 82 4.13 -8.57 -1.66
CA PHE A 82 5.13 -8.69 -2.72
C PHE A 82 5.61 -7.32 -3.17
N ILE A 83 6.93 -7.14 -3.30
CA ILE A 83 7.57 -5.84 -3.56
C ILE A 83 8.11 -5.80 -4.98
N SER A 84 8.91 -6.79 -5.36
CA SER A 84 9.57 -6.84 -6.65
C SER A 84 9.70 -8.25 -7.16
N ASN A 85 9.57 -8.41 -8.47
CA ASN A 85 9.94 -9.61 -9.17
C ASN A 85 11.43 -9.48 -9.55
N GLU A 86 12.25 -10.23 -8.86
CA GLU A 86 13.68 -10.33 -9.15
C GLU A 86 13.89 -11.14 -10.43
N LYS A 87 15.06 -11.64 -10.68
CA LYS A 87 15.33 -12.49 -11.85
C LYS A 87 14.80 -13.91 -11.65
N ASN A 88 14.43 -14.57 -12.74
CA ASN A 88 14.10 -16.01 -12.79
C ASN A 88 12.89 -16.46 -11.94
N GLY A 89 11.90 -15.61 -11.76
CA GLY A 89 10.69 -15.96 -11.01
C GLY A 89 10.82 -15.91 -9.50
N ILE A 90 11.88 -15.30 -9.01
CA ILE A 90 12.08 -15.05 -7.58
C ILE A 90 11.44 -13.71 -7.21
N TRP A 91 10.61 -13.73 -6.20
CA TRP A 91 9.95 -12.53 -5.68
C TRP A 91 10.44 -12.16 -4.29
N LEU A 92 10.77 -10.89 -4.11
CA LEU A 92 10.97 -10.28 -2.80
C LEU A 92 9.62 -9.92 -2.19
N CYS A 93 9.40 -10.31 -0.94
CA CYS A 93 8.19 -9.99 -0.20
C CYS A 93 8.46 -9.82 1.31
N PHE A 94 7.49 -9.22 2.01
CA PHE A 94 7.32 -9.29 3.45
C PHE A 94 6.24 -10.30 3.81
N ALA A 95 6.23 -10.80 5.05
CA ALA A 95 5.18 -11.70 5.53
C ALA A 95 4.74 -11.37 6.96
N LEU A 96 3.44 -11.52 7.22
CA LEU A 96 2.85 -11.32 8.54
C LEU A 96 1.98 -12.53 8.93
N PRO A 97 2.30 -13.23 10.04
CA PRO A 97 3.45 -13.05 10.92
C PRO A 97 4.74 -13.67 10.34
N GLY A 98 5.80 -12.86 10.19
CA GLY A 98 7.07 -13.29 9.60
C GLY A 98 7.77 -14.44 10.35
N LYS A 99 7.53 -14.58 11.66
CA LYS A 99 8.09 -15.67 12.50
C LYS A 99 7.65 -17.07 12.05
N LYS A 100 6.53 -17.20 11.35
CA LYS A 100 6.01 -18.50 10.85
C LYS A 100 6.59 -18.90 9.49
N VAL A 101 7.42 -18.03 8.88
CA VAL A 101 8.04 -18.26 7.58
C VAL A 101 9.51 -18.57 7.76
N SER A 102 9.96 -19.71 7.21
CA SER A 102 11.36 -20.17 7.25
C SER A 102 11.79 -20.63 5.87
N ILE A 103 13.10 -20.61 5.60
CA ILE A 103 13.68 -21.13 4.36
C ILE A 103 13.25 -22.61 4.18
N GLY A 104 12.91 -22.97 2.96
CA GLY A 104 12.40 -24.29 2.59
C GLY A 104 10.89 -24.46 2.76
N ASN A 105 10.18 -23.52 3.42
CA ASN A 105 8.72 -23.62 3.48
C ASN A 105 8.09 -23.45 2.10
N LEU A 106 7.00 -24.19 1.89
CA LEU A 106 6.16 -24.11 0.70
C LEU A 106 4.84 -23.40 1.07
N PHE A 107 4.46 -22.45 0.24
CA PHE A 107 3.19 -21.73 0.36
C PHE A 107 2.40 -21.86 -0.93
N VAL A 108 1.07 -21.99 -0.79
CA VAL A 108 0.14 -22.05 -1.92
C VAL A 108 -0.65 -20.75 -1.97
N PHE A 109 -0.58 -20.09 -3.11
CA PHE A 109 -1.30 -18.85 -3.44
C PHE A 109 -2.35 -19.20 -4.49
N LYS A 110 -3.61 -19.37 -4.05
CA LYS A 110 -4.65 -20.00 -4.91
C LYS A 110 -4.16 -21.37 -5.39
N ASP A 111 -3.76 -21.49 -6.63
CA ASP A 111 -3.36 -22.74 -7.28
C ASP A 111 -1.84 -22.84 -7.52
N VAL A 112 -1.10 -21.77 -7.21
CA VAL A 112 0.33 -21.69 -7.48
C VAL A 112 1.13 -21.86 -6.20
N GLU A 113 2.11 -22.77 -6.24
CA GLU A 113 3.03 -23.01 -5.13
C GLU A 113 4.32 -22.20 -5.31
N GLY A 114 4.76 -21.56 -4.21
CA GLY A 114 6.04 -20.89 -4.11
C GLY A 114 6.87 -21.43 -2.96
N LYS A 115 8.19 -21.51 -3.16
CA LYS A 115 9.16 -21.99 -2.18
C LYS A 115 9.96 -20.83 -1.60
N VAL A 116 10.04 -20.73 -0.29
CA VAL A 116 10.94 -19.79 0.38
C VAL A 116 12.36 -20.25 0.20
N ILE A 117 13.16 -19.50 -0.55
CA ILE A 117 14.56 -19.82 -0.85
C ILE A 117 15.56 -19.04 -0.02
N ASN A 118 15.17 -17.85 0.46
CA ASN A 118 16.01 -17.02 1.32
C ASN A 118 15.16 -16.18 2.27
N LYS A 119 15.76 -15.82 3.41
CA LYS A 119 15.19 -14.89 4.40
C LYS A 119 16.30 -14.08 5.04
N ASP A 120 16.23 -12.77 4.89
CA ASP A 120 17.12 -11.82 5.55
C ASP A 120 16.29 -10.81 6.35
N LYS A 121 16.31 -10.96 7.68
CA LYS A 121 15.47 -10.18 8.62
C LYS A 121 13.97 -10.29 8.24
N GLU A 122 13.39 -9.21 7.74
CA GLU A 122 11.98 -9.15 7.31
C GLU A 122 11.80 -9.48 5.83
N LYS A 123 12.88 -9.42 5.03
CA LYS A 123 12.88 -9.72 3.61
C LYS A 123 12.82 -11.21 3.37
N ILE A 124 11.88 -11.65 2.56
CA ILE A 124 11.64 -13.04 2.22
C ILE A 124 11.69 -13.16 0.70
N TYR A 125 12.38 -14.18 0.21
CA TYR A 125 12.48 -14.48 -1.21
C TYR A 125 11.76 -15.77 -1.49
N ILE A 126 10.78 -15.69 -2.39
CA ILE A 126 9.95 -16.83 -2.81
C ILE A 126 10.21 -17.11 -4.28
N ASP A 127 10.55 -18.35 -4.58
CA ASP A 127 10.75 -18.85 -5.93
C ASP A 127 9.49 -19.56 -6.42
N PHE A 128 8.94 -19.08 -7.53
CA PHE A 128 7.82 -19.68 -8.25
C PHE A 128 8.27 -20.48 -9.50
N GLY A 129 9.55 -20.43 -9.86
CA GLY A 129 10.12 -21.13 -11.00
C GLY A 129 9.35 -20.88 -12.29
N THR A 130 8.98 -21.95 -12.99
CA THR A 130 8.21 -21.88 -14.25
C THR A 130 6.80 -21.33 -14.10
N LYS A 131 6.24 -21.28 -12.87
CA LYS A 131 4.91 -20.76 -12.57
C LYS A 131 4.87 -19.26 -12.26
N ASN A 132 5.95 -18.54 -12.50
CA ASN A 132 6.04 -17.10 -12.26
C ASN A 132 4.95 -16.29 -12.97
N ASN A 133 4.65 -16.60 -14.23
CA ASN A 133 3.62 -15.89 -14.98
C ASN A 133 2.20 -16.16 -14.44
N GLU A 134 1.93 -17.40 -14.01
CA GLU A 134 0.67 -17.78 -13.36
C GLU A 134 0.53 -17.02 -12.03
N PHE A 135 1.58 -16.99 -11.22
CA PHE A 135 1.58 -16.24 -9.97
C PHE A 135 1.36 -14.73 -10.19
N THR A 136 2.02 -14.16 -11.20
CA THR A 136 1.83 -12.74 -11.56
C THR A 136 0.37 -12.44 -11.92
N SER A 137 -0.30 -13.36 -12.62
CA SER A 137 -1.72 -13.23 -12.96
C SER A 137 -2.61 -13.35 -11.73
N ILE A 138 -2.30 -14.28 -10.83
CA ILE A 138 -2.99 -14.44 -9.55
C ILE A 138 -2.86 -13.17 -8.70
N LEU A 139 -1.65 -12.63 -8.58
CA LEU A 139 -1.41 -11.41 -7.80
C LEU A 139 -2.19 -10.20 -8.36
N LYS A 140 -2.28 -10.08 -9.68
CA LYS A 140 -3.09 -9.03 -10.34
C LYS A 140 -4.59 -9.19 -10.11
N SER A 141 -5.10 -10.42 -10.09
CA SER A 141 -6.54 -10.70 -10.02
C SER A 141 -7.07 -10.80 -8.59
N PHE A 142 -6.25 -11.23 -7.64
CA PHE A 142 -6.65 -11.54 -6.27
C PHE A 142 -5.82 -10.81 -5.22
N GLY A 143 -4.81 -10.05 -5.63
CA GLY A 143 -4.05 -9.21 -4.73
C GLY A 143 -4.88 -8.02 -4.26
N GLU A 144 -4.59 -7.57 -3.06
CA GLU A 144 -5.13 -6.36 -2.45
C GLU A 144 -4.04 -5.30 -2.39
N ILE A 145 -4.40 -4.04 -2.44
CA ILE A 145 -3.50 -2.97 -2.04
C ILE A 145 -3.29 -3.00 -0.53
N THR A 146 -2.12 -2.61 -0.09
CA THR A 146 -1.80 -2.58 1.34
C THR A 146 -2.37 -1.30 1.96
N LEU A 147 -3.38 -1.44 2.81
CA LEU A 147 -3.88 -0.31 3.60
C LEU A 147 -2.83 0.13 4.62
N PRO A 148 -2.68 1.44 4.86
CA PRO A 148 -1.85 1.95 5.96
C PRO A 148 -2.24 1.32 7.30
N PRO A 149 -1.28 1.04 8.20
CA PRO A 149 -1.57 0.35 9.47
C PRO A 149 -2.62 1.04 10.33
N TYR A 150 -2.68 2.37 10.32
CA TYR A 150 -3.68 3.13 11.09
C TYR A 150 -5.09 3.00 10.51
N ILE A 151 -5.25 2.78 9.20
CA ILE A 151 -6.54 2.50 8.57
C ILE A 151 -6.95 1.04 8.78
N SER A 152 -6.02 0.09 8.58
CA SER A 152 -6.30 -1.35 8.72
C SER A 152 -6.69 -1.76 10.15
N LYS A 153 -6.35 -0.95 11.15
CA LYS A 153 -6.85 -1.11 12.54
C LYS A 153 -8.30 -0.71 12.70
N LEU A 154 -8.76 0.29 11.94
CA LEU A 154 -10.12 0.85 12.06
C LEU A 154 -11.13 0.13 11.17
N ARG A 155 -10.69 -0.39 10.02
CA ARG A 155 -11.54 -1.15 9.10
C ARG A 155 -10.77 -2.16 8.27
N LYS A 156 -11.50 -3.12 7.69
CA LYS A 156 -10.95 -4.09 6.73
C LYS A 156 -10.86 -3.48 5.33
N PHE A 157 -10.08 -4.15 4.48
CA PHE A 157 -10.03 -3.88 3.05
C PHE A 157 -11.40 -4.10 2.39
N GLU A 158 -11.76 -3.23 1.47
CA GLU A 158 -12.93 -3.29 0.60
C GLU A 158 -12.48 -3.17 -0.87
N ASP A 159 -13.22 -3.74 -1.82
CA ASP A 159 -12.84 -3.70 -3.25
C ASP A 159 -12.69 -2.26 -3.77
N GLN A 160 -13.47 -1.33 -3.25
CA GLN A 160 -13.39 0.09 -3.57
C GLN A 160 -12.01 0.70 -3.23
N ASP A 161 -11.29 0.13 -2.27
CA ASP A 161 -9.95 0.62 -1.91
C ASP A 161 -8.96 0.55 -3.08
N ASN A 162 -9.14 -0.37 -4.01
CA ASN A 162 -8.31 -0.46 -5.21
C ASN A 162 -8.33 0.84 -6.05
N GLU A 163 -9.42 1.58 -6.00
CA GLU A 163 -9.55 2.88 -6.66
C GLU A 163 -9.29 4.04 -5.67
N ASP A 164 -9.77 3.94 -4.44
CA ASP A 164 -9.67 5.01 -3.43
C ASP A 164 -8.23 5.33 -3.06
N TYR A 165 -7.33 4.35 -3.07
CA TYR A 165 -5.90 4.53 -2.79
C TYR A 165 -5.07 4.91 -4.01
N GLN A 166 -5.69 5.07 -5.19
CA GLN A 166 -5.02 5.67 -6.32
C GLN A 166 -5.04 7.20 -6.21
N THR A 167 -3.96 7.86 -6.63
CA THR A 167 -4.04 9.29 -6.88
C THR A 167 -4.86 9.53 -8.15
N ILE A 168 -5.60 10.65 -8.21
CA ILE A 168 -6.36 11.03 -9.42
C ILE A 168 -5.45 11.23 -10.65
N TYR A 169 -4.15 11.41 -10.45
CA TYR A 169 -3.14 11.59 -11.49
C TYR A 169 -2.49 10.27 -11.92
N ALA A 170 -2.87 9.14 -11.32
CA ALA A 170 -2.24 7.84 -11.54
C ALA A 170 -2.50 7.30 -12.95
N GLN A 171 -1.49 7.38 -13.81
CA GLN A 171 -1.53 6.90 -15.20
C GLN A 171 -0.54 5.78 -15.49
N LYS A 172 0.62 5.81 -14.82
CA LYS A 172 1.71 4.86 -15.04
C LYS A 172 1.63 3.74 -14.00
N ARG A 173 1.91 2.51 -14.42
CA ARG A 173 2.09 1.40 -13.48
C ARG A 173 3.36 1.62 -12.66
N GLY A 174 3.28 1.40 -11.35
CA GLY A 174 4.41 1.40 -10.43
C GLY A 174 5.26 0.13 -10.55
#